data_9f9f32e3afd2c0b7fac2ae96331bf749
#
_entry.id   9f9f32e3afd2c0b7fac2ae96331bf749
#
_cell.length_a   1.000
_cell.length_b   1.000
_cell.length_c   1.000
_cell.angle_alpha   90.00
_cell.angle_beta   90.00
_cell.angle_gamma   90.00
#
_symmetry.space_group_name_H-M   'P 1'
#
loop_
_entity.id
_entity.type
_entity.pdbx_description
1 polymer ?
#
loop_
_entity_poly.entity_id
_entity_poly.type
_entity_poly.pdbx_seq_one_letter_code
_entity_poly.pdbx_strand_id
1 'polypeptide(L)'
;MDAALKLSDEKYKAKPLKRVFIEKPGKKKKRPFGIPTMHDRAMQALYALALDPVSEATADIASFGFRKYRSAQDACEQAFGCLCKKTSAQWILEGDIKGCFDNINHDWLLDNIPMDKSILNQFLKAGFVYKHHLNPTKAGTPQGGIISPILANMTLDGIERAIAAKYYPGKKWKARNPKKVNFLRYADDFIVTADSEETAMEIRELIEVFLKERGLELSIEKTLITHINQGFDFLGWNFRKYNGKLLIKPSNKSIASVKHKISDIIKKGKAWKQENLIGALNPIITGWTNYHKAVVSKETFSELDHTVWNMLWRWGKRRHPEKSRSWVARRYWHSEGIRNWVFSTKENKLKLFSDTSIVRHTRLKLNQNPYIDKEYFEARKHNRRAPKTASKPKTSEVEMNNCLFE
;
A
#
# COMPACT_ATOMS: atom_id res chain seq x y z
N MET A 1 27.84 14.01 7.20
CA MET A 1 28.05 15.07 6.22
C MET A 1 29.28 14.77 5.35
N ASP A 2 30.41 14.34 5.92
CA ASP A 2 31.66 14.10 5.17
C ASP A 2 31.60 12.99 4.10
N ALA A 3 30.77 11.96 4.29
CA ALA A 3 30.61 10.90 3.28
C ALA A 3 29.90 11.37 2.00
N ALA A 4 29.00 12.36 2.12
CA ALA A 4 28.28 12.92 0.96
C ALA A 4 29.17 13.86 0.13
N LEU A 5 30.11 14.57 0.78
CA LEU A 5 31.07 15.46 0.12
C LEU A 5 32.17 14.71 -0.64
N LYS A 6 32.35 13.42 -0.34
CA LYS A 6 33.34 12.55 -0.99
C LYS A 6 32.72 11.63 -2.05
N LEU A 7 31.45 11.84 -2.41
CA LEU A 7 30.82 11.10 -3.50
C LEU A 7 31.38 11.58 -4.84
N SER A 8 32.22 10.76 -5.43
CA SER A 8 32.74 10.91 -6.79
C SER A 8 32.40 9.64 -7.55
N ASP A 9 31.85 9.77 -8.74
CA ASP A 9 31.56 8.65 -9.64
C ASP A 9 32.79 8.16 -10.42
N GLU A 10 33.83 8.99 -10.59
CA GLU A 10 35.05 8.64 -11.33
C GLU A 10 35.82 7.43 -10.75
N LYS A 11 35.70 7.18 -9.43
CA LYS A 11 36.33 6.06 -8.73
C LYS A 11 35.34 5.18 -7.99
N TYR A 12 34.05 5.33 -8.27
CA TYR A 12 33.04 4.57 -7.57
C TYR A 12 33.08 3.09 -7.95
N LYS A 13 33.08 2.24 -6.94
CA LYS A 13 32.95 0.79 -7.07
C LYS A 13 31.94 0.26 -6.06
N ALA A 14 30.80 -0.24 -6.55
CA ALA A 14 29.76 -0.80 -5.72
C ALA A 14 30.25 -2.01 -4.93
N LYS A 15 29.90 -2.07 -3.65
CA LYS A 15 30.23 -3.20 -2.77
C LYS A 15 29.09 -4.21 -2.74
N PRO A 16 29.37 -5.50 -2.54
CA PRO A 16 28.35 -6.51 -2.40
C PRO A 16 27.37 -6.22 -1.28
N LEU A 17 26.09 -6.51 -1.50
CA LEU A 17 25.01 -6.31 -0.55
C LEU A 17 25.07 -7.32 0.60
N LYS A 18 24.69 -6.92 1.81
CA LYS A 18 24.46 -7.86 2.91
C LYS A 18 23.07 -8.50 2.76
N ARG A 19 23.01 -9.82 2.55
CA ARG A 19 21.75 -10.57 2.42
C ARG A 19 21.15 -10.84 3.80
N VAL A 20 19.89 -10.44 3.98
CA VAL A 20 19.09 -10.71 5.19
C VAL A 20 17.74 -11.29 4.76
N PHE A 21 17.22 -12.25 5.52
CA PHE A 21 15.93 -12.86 5.23
C PHE A 21 14.89 -12.41 6.25
N ILE A 22 13.81 -11.77 5.78
CA ILE A 22 12.69 -11.29 6.60
C ILE A 22 11.51 -12.24 6.46
N GLU A 23 10.90 -12.62 7.58
CA GLU A 23 9.74 -13.50 7.59
C GLU A 23 8.52 -12.81 6.95
N LYS A 24 7.83 -13.52 6.08
CA LYS A 24 6.55 -13.07 5.55
C LYS A 24 5.43 -13.49 6.51
N PRO A 25 4.59 -12.56 7.00
CA PRO A 25 3.48 -12.93 7.86
C PRO A 25 2.62 -14.04 7.23
N GLY A 26 2.40 -15.13 7.98
CA GLY A 26 1.57 -16.26 7.54
C GLY A 26 2.16 -17.15 6.44
N LYS A 27 3.45 -17.01 6.08
CA LYS A 27 4.11 -17.85 5.07
C LYS A 27 5.43 -18.41 5.60
N LYS A 28 5.74 -19.67 5.26
CA LYS A 28 7.04 -20.30 5.58
C LYS A 28 8.21 -19.68 4.78
N LYS A 29 7.93 -19.18 3.57
CA LYS A 29 8.96 -18.58 2.68
C LYS A 29 9.35 -17.19 3.16
N LYS A 30 10.62 -16.97 3.43
CA LYS A 30 11.20 -15.67 3.82
C LYS A 30 11.42 -14.77 2.60
N ARG A 31 11.38 -13.45 2.80
CA ARG A 31 11.71 -12.45 1.77
C ARG A 31 13.21 -12.14 1.85
N PRO A 32 13.98 -12.29 0.76
CA PRO A 32 15.37 -11.89 0.73
C PRO A 32 15.48 -10.37 0.64
N PHE A 33 16.25 -9.76 1.53
CA PHE A 33 16.60 -8.34 1.49
C PHE A 33 18.10 -8.20 1.22
N GLY A 34 18.48 -7.27 0.32
CA GLY A 34 19.86 -6.88 0.06
C GLY A 34 20.12 -5.50 0.67
N ILE A 35 20.96 -5.41 1.69
CA ILE A 35 21.28 -4.14 2.35
C ILE A 35 22.58 -3.62 1.77
N PRO A 36 22.57 -2.48 1.02
CA PRO A 36 23.77 -1.82 0.53
C PRO A 36 24.59 -1.22 1.68
N THR A 37 25.88 -0.99 1.45
CA THR A 37 26.71 -0.21 2.40
C THR A 37 26.19 1.23 2.52
N MET A 38 26.61 1.97 3.55
CA MET A 38 26.20 3.37 3.70
C MET A 38 26.67 4.25 2.55
N HIS A 39 27.88 3.96 2.00
CA HIS A 39 28.39 4.67 0.83
C HIS A 39 27.55 4.37 -0.42
N ASP A 40 27.22 3.10 -0.69
CA ASP A 40 26.36 2.73 -1.81
C ASP A 40 24.96 3.30 -1.68
N ARG A 41 24.42 3.38 -0.44
CA ARG A 41 23.13 4.03 -0.19
C ARG A 41 23.17 5.52 -0.51
N ALA A 42 24.26 6.22 -0.15
CA ALA A 42 24.43 7.64 -0.47
C ALA A 42 24.53 7.85 -1.97
N MET A 43 25.31 7.02 -2.68
CA MET A 43 25.39 7.06 -4.14
C MET A 43 24.05 6.77 -4.80
N GLN A 44 23.34 5.71 -4.39
CA GLN A 44 22.00 5.43 -4.89
C GLN A 44 21.01 6.56 -4.62
N ALA A 45 21.11 7.25 -3.48
CA ALA A 45 20.25 8.40 -3.15
C ALA A 45 20.53 9.59 -4.08
N LEU A 46 21.80 9.85 -4.41
CA LEU A 46 22.17 10.92 -5.34
C LEU A 46 21.54 10.69 -6.72
N TYR A 47 21.71 9.49 -7.27
CA TYR A 47 21.10 9.15 -8.56
C TYR A 47 19.57 9.08 -8.49
N ALA A 48 18.99 8.63 -7.37
CA ALA A 48 17.56 8.64 -7.17
C ALA A 48 16.96 10.05 -7.17
N LEU A 49 17.66 11.05 -6.60
CA LEU A 49 17.23 12.46 -6.62
C LEU A 49 17.15 13.02 -8.05
N ALA A 50 18.07 12.63 -8.94
CA ALA A 50 18.06 13.03 -10.34
C ALA A 50 17.01 12.25 -11.16
N LEU A 51 16.85 10.95 -10.88
CA LEU A 51 15.98 10.06 -11.66
C LEU A 51 14.49 10.20 -11.29
N ASP A 52 14.17 10.53 -10.03
CA ASP A 52 12.78 10.59 -9.53
C ASP A 52 11.90 11.59 -10.28
N PRO A 53 12.35 12.84 -10.61
CA PRO A 53 11.57 13.77 -11.44
C PRO A 53 11.31 13.24 -12.86
N VAL A 54 12.27 12.53 -13.45
CA VAL A 54 12.14 11.92 -14.78
C VAL A 54 11.12 10.78 -14.74
N SER A 55 11.26 9.89 -13.74
CA SER A 55 10.30 8.80 -13.49
C SER A 55 8.89 9.33 -13.28
N GLU A 56 8.73 10.41 -12.50
CA GLU A 56 7.40 11.01 -12.25
C GLU A 56 6.78 11.61 -13.52
N ALA A 57 7.60 12.22 -14.40
CA ALA A 57 7.13 12.80 -15.65
C ALA A 57 6.68 11.75 -16.68
N THR A 58 7.30 10.57 -16.68
CA THR A 58 7.01 9.48 -17.63
C THR A 58 6.11 8.40 -17.08
N ALA A 59 5.77 8.46 -15.79
CA ALA A 59 4.98 7.46 -15.10
C ALA A 59 3.56 7.31 -15.66
N ASP A 60 3.02 6.11 -15.58
CA ASP A 60 1.60 5.86 -15.81
C ASP A 60 0.76 6.70 -14.81
N ILE A 61 -0.30 7.33 -15.32
CA ILE A 61 -1.08 8.34 -14.59
C ILE A 61 -1.71 7.73 -13.32
N ALA A 62 -2.26 6.52 -13.43
CA ALA A 62 -2.92 5.81 -12.35
C ALA A 62 -1.98 4.82 -11.61
N SER A 63 -0.69 5.14 -11.55
CA SER A 63 0.32 4.46 -10.72
C SER A 63 0.52 5.21 -9.40
N PHE A 64 0.58 4.51 -8.26
CA PHE A 64 0.62 5.13 -6.93
C PHE A 64 1.77 4.68 -6.04
N GLY A 65 2.19 3.42 -6.09
CA GLY A 65 3.23 2.87 -5.24
C GLY A 65 4.59 3.53 -5.47
N PHE A 66 5.32 3.81 -4.39
CA PHE A 66 6.65 4.43 -4.38
C PHE A 66 6.76 5.82 -5.03
N ARG A 67 5.65 6.45 -5.36
CA ARG A 67 5.60 7.80 -5.92
C ARG A 67 5.36 8.86 -4.84
N LYS A 68 6.00 10.01 -5.00
CA LYS A 68 5.95 11.12 -4.06
C LYS A 68 4.53 11.65 -3.89
N TYR A 69 4.10 11.85 -2.64
CA TYR A 69 2.76 12.33 -2.26
C TYR A 69 1.57 11.47 -2.68
N ARG A 70 1.81 10.27 -3.20
CA ARG A 70 0.77 9.27 -3.49
C ARG A 70 0.68 8.23 -2.39
N SER A 71 -0.49 7.69 -2.17
CA SER A 71 -0.77 6.73 -1.08
C SER A 71 -1.72 5.63 -1.54
N ALA A 72 -1.81 4.57 -0.74
CA ALA A 72 -2.78 3.50 -0.99
C ALA A 72 -4.23 4.02 -0.95
N GLN A 73 -4.52 5.01 -0.11
CA GLN A 73 -5.84 5.65 -0.05
C GLN A 73 -6.17 6.41 -1.34
N ASP A 74 -5.17 6.97 -2.05
CA ASP A 74 -5.39 7.60 -3.35
C ASP A 74 -5.77 6.55 -4.41
N ALA A 75 -5.10 5.40 -4.40
CA ALA A 75 -5.45 4.28 -5.27
C ALA A 75 -6.86 3.74 -4.97
N CYS A 76 -7.22 3.63 -3.68
CA CYS A 76 -8.55 3.20 -3.24
C CYS A 76 -9.65 4.18 -3.71
N GLU A 77 -9.44 5.49 -3.56
CA GLU A 77 -10.41 6.51 -4.00
C GLU A 77 -10.52 6.55 -5.53
N GLN A 78 -9.41 6.34 -6.25
CA GLN A 78 -9.45 6.21 -7.71
C GLN A 78 -10.22 4.96 -8.15
N ALA A 79 -10.00 3.82 -7.50
CA ALA A 79 -10.77 2.60 -7.76
C ALA A 79 -12.27 2.80 -7.46
N PHE A 80 -12.61 3.51 -6.37
CA PHE A 80 -13.98 3.91 -6.09
C PHE A 80 -14.57 4.72 -7.24
N GLY A 81 -13.86 5.72 -7.73
CA GLY A 81 -14.30 6.55 -8.86
C GLY A 81 -14.59 5.75 -10.13
N CYS A 82 -13.78 4.71 -10.41
CA CYS A 82 -13.95 3.83 -11.57
C CYS A 82 -15.13 2.86 -11.43
N LEU A 83 -15.50 2.45 -10.19
CA LEU A 83 -16.40 1.32 -9.95
C LEU A 83 -17.74 1.71 -9.28
N CYS A 84 -17.90 2.93 -8.76
CA CYS A 84 -19.06 3.28 -7.92
C CYS A 84 -20.40 3.36 -8.67
N LYS A 85 -20.41 3.66 -9.98
CA LYS A 85 -21.64 3.79 -10.75
C LYS A 85 -22.27 2.42 -11.04
N LYS A 86 -23.60 2.35 -11.14
CA LYS A 86 -24.32 1.13 -11.55
C LYS A 86 -23.85 0.63 -12.93
N THR A 87 -23.60 1.58 -13.85
CA THR A 87 -23.15 1.32 -15.22
C THR A 87 -21.64 1.16 -15.38
N SER A 88 -20.86 1.18 -14.29
CA SER A 88 -19.40 1.00 -14.37
C SER A 88 -19.02 -0.45 -14.73
N ALA A 89 -17.73 -0.70 -14.86
CA ALA A 89 -17.20 -2.03 -15.15
C ALA A 89 -17.74 -3.10 -14.19
N GLN A 90 -17.89 -4.32 -14.70
CA GLN A 90 -18.38 -5.48 -13.94
C GLN A 90 -17.27 -6.49 -13.68
N TRP A 91 -16.22 -6.51 -14.50
CA TRP A 91 -15.13 -7.46 -14.43
C TRP A 91 -13.83 -6.77 -14.00
N ILE A 92 -13.06 -7.44 -13.19
CA ILE A 92 -11.80 -6.94 -12.64
C ILE A 92 -10.73 -7.99 -12.88
N LEU A 93 -9.67 -7.60 -13.56
CA LEU A 93 -8.42 -8.35 -13.60
C LEU A 93 -7.57 -7.89 -12.40
N GLU A 94 -7.37 -8.77 -11.43
CA GLU A 94 -6.40 -8.60 -10.35
C GLU A 94 -5.08 -9.19 -10.81
N GLY A 95 -3.99 -8.41 -10.79
CA GLY A 95 -2.69 -8.87 -11.25
C GLY A 95 -1.61 -8.70 -10.19
N ASP A 96 -0.78 -9.73 -10.03
CA ASP A 96 0.43 -9.75 -9.19
C ASP A 96 1.61 -10.23 -10.04
N ILE A 97 2.72 -9.51 -9.99
CA ILE A 97 3.92 -9.83 -10.77
C ILE A 97 4.82 -10.75 -9.93
N LYS A 98 5.16 -11.91 -10.50
CA LYS A 98 5.97 -12.93 -9.82
C LYS A 98 7.40 -12.43 -9.58
N GLY A 99 7.70 -12.12 -8.29
CA GLY A 99 9.06 -11.71 -7.90
C GLY A 99 9.56 -10.48 -8.66
N CYS A 100 8.73 -9.46 -8.84
CA CYS A 100 9.03 -8.29 -9.66
C CYS A 100 10.45 -7.76 -9.46
N PHE A 101 10.84 -7.45 -8.21
CA PHE A 101 12.18 -6.94 -7.90
C PHE A 101 13.31 -7.92 -8.18
N ASP A 102 13.06 -9.22 -8.20
CA ASP A 102 14.09 -10.26 -8.31
C ASP A 102 14.34 -10.69 -9.76
N ASN A 103 13.44 -10.35 -10.70
CA ASN A 103 13.43 -10.91 -12.05
C ASN A 103 13.59 -9.88 -13.18
N ILE A 104 13.62 -8.56 -12.89
CA ILE A 104 13.77 -7.55 -13.95
C ILE A 104 15.05 -7.81 -14.74
N ASN A 105 14.96 -7.83 -16.07
CA ASN A 105 16.10 -8.01 -16.97
C ASN A 105 17.08 -6.83 -16.84
N HIS A 106 18.36 -7.13 -16.60
CA HIS A 106 19.41 -6.11 -16.46
C HIS A 106 19.70 -5.37 -17.75
N ASP A 107 19.68 -6.08 -18.90
CA ASP A 107 19.95 -5.47 -20.19
C ASP A 107 18.84 -4.48 -20.55
N TRP A 108 17.57 -4.87 -20.29
CA TRP A 108 16.46 -3.95 -20.45
C TRP A 108 16.62 -2.67 -19.60
N LEU A 109 17.03 -2.82 -18.32
CA LEU A 109 17.29 -1.66 -17.45
C LEU A 109 18.40 -0.78 -17.99
N LEU A 110 19.51 -1.35 -18.44
CA LEU A 110 20.65 -0.63 -19.00
C LEU A 110 20.29 0.15 -20.26
N ASP A 111 19.37 -0.37 -21.08
CA ASP A 111 18.94 0.27 -22.32
C ASP A 111 17.88 1.34 -22.13
N ASN A 112 17.00 1.19 -21.13
CA ASN A 112 15.80 2.03 -20.98
C ASN A 112 15.85 3.05 -19.83
N ILE A 113 16.74 2.88 -18.83
CA ILE A 113 16.83 3.81 -17.71
C ILE A 113 17.81 4.96 -18.06
N PRO A 114 17.37 6.23 -18.03
CA PRO A 114 18.18 7.39 -18.40
C PRO A 114 19.13 7.82 -17.28
N MET A 115 20.14 6.99 -17.01
CA MET A 115 21.22 7.30 -16.08
C MET A 115 22.56 6.72 -16.60
N ASP A 116 23.66 7.07 -15.96
CA ASP A 116 24.96 6.51 -16.31
C ASP A 116 24.92 4.97 -16.27
N LYS A 117 25.22 4.34 -17.41
CA LYS A 117 25.15 2.89 -17.60
C LYS A 117 26.18 2.14 -16.78
N SER A 118 27.36 2.74 -16.56
CA SER A 118 28.42 2.11 -15.75
C SER A 118 28.00 2.02 -14.29
N ILE A 119 27.45 3.11 -13.75
CA ILE A 119 26.97 3.18 -12.38
C ILE A 119 25.75 2.27 -12.19
N LEU A 120 24.79 2.30 -13.13
CA LEU A 120 23.63 1.39 -13.08
C LEU A 120 24.05 -0.08 -13.07
N ASN A 121 24.96 -0.45 -13.96
CA ASN A 121 25.50 -1.81 -14.03
C ASN A 121 26.17 -2.23 -12.72
N GLN A 122 26.92 -1.31 -12.07
CA GLN A 122 27.51 -1.58 -10.77
C GLN A 122 26.44 -1.81 -9.68
N PHE A 123 25.37 -1.01 -9.65
CA PHE A 123 24.27 -1.23 -8.71
C PHE A 123 23.56 -2.58 -8.92
N LEU A 124 23.36 -2.97 -10.18
CA LEU A 124 22.66 -4.20 -10.53
C LEU A 124 23.53 -5.45 -10.30
N LYS A 125 24.82 -5.38 -10.64
CA LYS A 125 25.77 -6.51 -10.58
C LYS A 125 26.67 -6.52 -9.34
N ALA A 126 26.39 -5.71 -8.31
CA ALA A 126 27.16 -5.68 -7.07
C ALA A 126 27.24 -7.04 -6.34
N GLY A 127 26.33 -7.95 -6.61
CA GLY A 127 26.22 -9.23 -5.93
C GLY A 127 25.79 -9.08 -4.47
N PHE A 128 25.74 -10.19 -3.75
CA PHE A 128 25.42 -10.18 -2.31
C PHE A 128 26.23 -11.20 -1.52
N VAL A 129 26.54 -10.87 -0.28
CA VAL A 129 27.19 -11.77 0.66
C VAL A 129 26.12 -12.45 1.52
N TYR A 130 26.18 -13.78 1.56
CA TYR A 130 25.36 -14.61 2.43
C TYR A 130 26.20 -15.75 3.03
N LYS A 131 26.24 -15.89 4.35
CA LYS A 131 27.05 -16.88 5.07
C LYS A 131 28.53 -16.85 4.63
N HIS A 132 29.10 -15.65 4.52
CA HIS A 132 30.49 -15.38 4.08
C HIS A 132 30.79 -15.72 2.60
N HIS A 133 29.81 -16.16 1.82
CA HIS A 133 29.99 -16.42 0.38
C HIS A 133 29.44 -15.26 -0.45
N LEU A 134 30.23 -14.83 -1.45
CA LEU A 134 29.80 -13.86 -2.46
C LEU A 134 28.98 -14.58 -3.54
N ASN A 135 27.79 -14.08 -3.80
CA ASN A 135 26.88 -14.58 -4.80
C ASN A 135 26.63 -13.50 -5.87
N PRO A 136 26.73 -13.82 -7.16
CA PRO A 136 26.45 -12.87 -8.22
C PRO A 136 24.93 -12.58 -8.32
N THR A 137 24.60 -11.38 -8.79
CA THR A 137 23.22 -11.02 -9.15
C THR A 137 23.08 -11.09 -10.68
N LYS A 138 22.18 -11.95 -11.18
CA LYS A 138 21.99 -12.18 -12.62
C LYS A 138 20.79 -11.41 -13.19
N ALA A 139 19.82 -11.07 -12.36
CA ALA A 139 18.62 -10.33 -12.72
C ALA A 139 18.09 -9.57 -11.50
N GLY A 140 17.16 -8.65 -11.72
CA GLY A 140 16.46 -7.93 -10.70
C GLY A 140 17.20 -6.73 -10.12
N THR A 141 16.51 -6.02 -9.25
CA THR A 141 17.06 -4.93 -8.44
C THR A 141 16.99 -5.32 -6.96
N PRO A 142 18.00 -4.98 -6.15
CA PRO A 142 18.04 -5.46 -4.77
C PRO A 142 16.86 -4.90 -3.93
N GLN A 143 16.07 -5.80 -3.34
CA GLN A 143 15.05 -5.40 -2.36
C GLN A 143 15.75 -4.80 -1.13
N GLY A 144 15.70 -3.46 -0.99
CA GLY A 144 16.39 -2.70 0.05
C GLY A 144 17.38 -1.65 -0.49
N GLY A 145 17.63 -1.61 -1.80
CA GLY A 145 18.30 -0.48 -2.46
C GLY A 145 17.40 0.77 -2.47
N ILE A 146 17.98 1.94 -2.33
CA ILE A 146 17.24 3.23 -2.33
C ILE A 146 16.66 3.52 -3.72
N ILE A 147 17.40 3.24 -4.78
CA ILE A 147 16.99 3.50 -6.16
C ILE A 147 16.04 2.40 -6.71
N SER A 148 16.04 1.21 -6.13
CA SER A 148 15.30 0.05 -6.66
C SER A 148 13.80 0.27 -6.85
N PRO A 149 13.07 1.00 -5.95
CA PRO A 149 11.66 1.31 -6.18
C PRO A 149 11.40 2.15 -7.43
N ILE A 150 12.31 3.09 -7.75
CA ILE A 150 12.21 3.94 -8.94
C ILE A 150 12.44 3.08 -10.18
N LEU A 151 13.49 2.26 -10.19
CA LEU A 151 13.80 1.35 -11.29
C LEU A 151 12.64 0.39 -11.56
N ALA A 152 12.04 -0.20 -10.50
CA ALA A 152 10.88 -1.07 -10.65
C ALA A 152 9.66 -0.33 -11.21
N ASN A 153 9.38 0.92 -10.77
CA ASN A 153 8.31 1.72 -11.34
C ASN A 153 8.56 2.00 -12.82
N MET A 154 9.74 2.48 -13.19
CA MET A 154 10.08 2.77 -14.59
C MET A 154 10.01 1.52 -15.48
N THR A 155 10.31 0.34 -14.94
CA THR A 155 10.15 -0.94 -15.66
C THR A 155 8.67 -1.24 -15.96
N LEU A 156 7.77 -0.90 -15.04
CA LEU A 156 6.34 -1.20 -15.15
C LEU A 156 5.53 -0.06 -15.79
N ASP A 157 6.11 1.15 -15.87
CA ASP A 157 5.47 2.28 -16.53
C ASP A 157 5.38 2.04 -18.05
N GLY A 158 4.22 2.32 -18.60
CA GLY A 158 3.88 2.03 -20.00
C GLY A 158 2.80 0.96 -20.15
N ILE A 159 2.46 0.20 -19.11
CA ILE A 159 1.34 -0.74 -19.16
C ILE A 159 0.02 0.01 -19.46
N GLU A 160 -0.23 1.13 -18.76
CA GLU A 160 -1.42 1.96 -19.02
C GLU A 160 -1.43 2.49 -20.46
N ARG A 161 -0.28 2.90 -21.00
CA ARG A 161 -0.16 3.37 -22.40
C ARG A 161 -0.38 2.24 -23.39
N ALA A 162 0.12 1.03 -23.16
CA ALA A 162 -0.11 -0.12 -24.01
C ALA A 162 -1.60 -0.50 -24.05
N ILE A 163 -2.27 -0.50 -22.91
CA ILE A 163 -3.70 -0.70 -22.79
C ILE A 163 -4.48 0.41 -23.53
N ALA A 164 -4.08 1.66 -23.31
CA ALA A 164 -4.73 2.82 -23.96
C ALA A 164 -4.60 2.78 -25.48
N ALA A 165 -3.47 2.37 -26.03
CA ALA A 165 -3.26 2.24 -27.46
C ALA A 165 -4.25 1.27 -28.12
N LYS A 166 -4.64 0.19 -27.42
CA LYS A 166 -5.63 -0.79 -27.91
C LYS A 166 -7.08 -0.31 -27.75
N TYR A 167 -7.42 0.26 -26.58
CA TYR A 167 -8.81 0.53 -26.20
C TYR A 167 -9.24 2.00 -26.34
N TYR A 168 -8.27 2.92 -26.43
CA TYR A 168 -8.49 4.38 -26.56
C TYR A 168 -7.61 5.01 -27.65
N PRO A 169 -7.63 4.53 -28.88
CA PRO A 169 -6.81 5.10 -29.94
C PRO A 169 -7.28 6.54 -30.23
N GLY A 170 -6.58 7.56 -29.72
CA GLY A 170 -6.85 8.95 -30.01
C GLY A 170 -6.59 9.91 -28.83
N LYS A 171 -6.39 11.22 -29.15
CA LYS A 171 -6.04 12.27 -28.18
C LYS A 171 -7.15 12.61 -27.16
N LYS A 172 -8.37 12.11 -27.35
CA LYS A 172 -9.53 12.39 -26.48
C LYS A 172 -10.02 11.12 -25.77
N TRP A 173 -9.18 10.52 -24.99
CA TRP A 173 -9.53 9.34 -24.16
C TRP A 173 -10.70 9.57 -23.18
N LYS A 174 -11.07 10.83 -22.90
CA LYS A 174 -12.25 11.17 -22.09
C LYS A 174 -13.59 10.87 -22.79
N ALA A 175 -13.62 10.79 -24.11
CA ALA A 175 -14.90 10.82 -24.83
C ALA A 175 -15.60 9.47 -24.89
N ARG A 176 -14.91 8.34 -25.04
CA ARG A 176 -15.56 7.01 -25.14
C ARG A 176 -14.64 5.91 -24.61
N ASN A 177 -14.99 5.36 -23.45
CA ASN A 177 -14.45 4.12 -22.91
C ASN A 177 -15.56 3.04 -22.92
N PRO A 178 -15.99 2.53 -24.09
CA PRO A 178 -17.11 1.60 -24.16
C PRO A 178 -16.79 0.30 -23.42
N LYS A 179 -15.53 -0.12 -23.44
CA LYS A 179 -15.02 -1.31 -22.74
C LYS A 179 -14.76 -1.09 -21.24
N LYS A 180 -14.96 0.14 -20.74
CA LYS A 180 -14.82 0.52 -19.31
C LYS A 180 -13.49 0.08 -18.71
N VAL A 181 -12.45 0.08 -19.52
CA VAL A 181 -11.10 -0.33 -19.12
C VAL A 181 -10.43 0.81 -18.38
N ASN A 182 -10.00 0.59 -17.15
CA ASN A 182 -9.19 1.51 -16.37
C ASN A 182 -8.09 0.68 -15.70
N PHE A 183 -6.86 1.15 -15.81
CA PHE A 183 -5.69 0.55 -15.16
C PHE A 183 -5.37 1.29 -13.87
N LEU A 184 -5.10 0.59 -12.78
CA LEU A 184 -4.64 1.15 -11.51
C LEU A 184 -3.53 0.26 -10.95
N ARG A 185 -2.39 0.88 -10.61
CA ARG A 185 -1.22 0.15 -10.11
C ARG A 185 -0.69 0.73 -8.81
N TYR A 186 -0.32 -0.14 -7.90
CA TYR A 186 0.41 0.19 -6.68
C TYR A 186 1.64 -0.71 -6.56
N ALA A 187 2.79 -0.23 -6.99
CA ALA A 187 4.02 -1.02 -7.15
C ALA A 187 3.82 -2.21 -8.10
N ASP A 188 3.96 -3.43 -7.61
CA ASP A 188 3.77 -4.69 -8.33
C ASP A 188 2.33 -5.21 -8.30
N ASP A 189 1.48 -4.70 -7.42
CA ASP A 189 0.05 -5.03 -7.38
C ASP A 189 -0.73 -4.09 -8.32
N PHE A 190 -1.61 -4.62 -9.18
CA PHE A 190 -2.47 -3.81 -10.04
C PHE A 190 -3.85 -4.42 -10.25
N ILE A 191 -4.78 -3.57 -10.64
CA ILE A 191 -6.11 -3.99 -11.10
C ILE A 191 -6.42 -3.33 -12.43
N VAL A 192 -7.16 -4.06 -13.28
CA VAL A 192 -7.74 -3.49 -14.51
C VAL A 192 -9.22 -3.77 -14.51
N THR A 193 -10.02 -2.73 -14.76
CA THR A 193 -11.48 -2.89 -14.89
C THR A 193 -11.84 -3.18 -16.35
N ALA A 194 -12.90 -3.95 -16.59
CA ALA A 194 -13.40 -4.28 -17.92
C ALA A 194 -14.94 -4.42 -17.94
N ASP A 195 -15.53 -4.27 -19.12
CA ASP A 195 -16.97 -4.47 -19.32
C ASP A 195 -17.36 -5.95 -19.32
N SER A 196 -16.47 -6.82 -19.81
CA SER A 196 -16.69 -8.27 -19.91
C SER A 196 -15.47 -9.07 -19.49
N GLU A 197 -15.65 -10.37 -19.29
CA GLU A 197 -14.59 -11.32 -18.93
C GLU A 197 -13.61 -11.49 -20.09
N GLU A 198 -14.10 -11.56 -21.32
CA GLU A 198 -13.29 -11.68 -22.53
C GLU A 198 -12.35 -10.48 -22.67
N THR A 199 -12.86 -9.25 -22.45
CA THR A 199 -12.04 -8.04 -22.45
C THR A 199 -10.95 -8.11 -21.37
N ALA A 200 -11.26 -8.64 -20.21
CA ALA A 200 -10.26 -8.80 -19.13
C ALA A 200 -9.20 -9.85 -19.51
N MET A 201 -9.56 -10.94 -20.19
CA MET A 201 -8.62 -11.94 -20.70
C MET A 201 -7.67 -11.35 -21.76
N GLU A 202 -8.20 -10.61 -22.73
CA GLU A 202 -7.39 -9.93 -23.75
C GLU A 202 -6.38 -8.95 -23.13
N ILE A 203 -6.79 -8.22 -22.07
CA ILE A 203 -5.90 -7.30 -21.36
C ILE A 203 -4.81 -8.07 -20.62
N ARG A 204 -5.13 -9.20 -20.03
CA ARG A 204 -4.17 -10.07 -19.39
C ARG A 204 -3.06 -10.50 -20.36
N GLU A 205 -3.43 -10.99 -21.54
CA GLU A 205 -2.49 -11.39 -22.59
C GLU A 205 -1.59 -10.22 -23.02
N LEU A 206 -2.17 -9.02 -23.22
CA LEU A 206 -1.42 -7.81 -23.56
C LEU A 206 -0.39 -7.47 -22.47
N ILE A 207 -0.77 -7.57 -21.20
CA ILE A 207 0.14 -7.32 -20.08
C ILE A 207 1.22 -8.41 -20.01
N GLU A 208 0.91 -9.67 -20.25
CA GLU A 208 1.88 -10.77 -20.30
C GLU A 208 2.96 -10.51 -21.37
N VAL A 209 2.59 -10.07 -22.56
CA VAL A 209 3.54 -9.69 -23.63
C VAL A 209 4.41 -8.52 -23.17
N PHE A 210 3.83 -7.47 -22.61
CA PHE A 210 4.55 -6.30 -22.09
C PHE A 210 5.60 -6.69 -21.01
N LEU A 211 5.21 -7.56 -20.08
CA LEU A 211 6.08 -8.00 -18.99
C LEU A 211 7.21 -8.90 -19.48
N LYS A 212 6.95 -9.76 -20.45
CA LYS A 212 7.94 -10.69 -21.00
C LYS A 212 9.18 -9.99 -21.58
N GLU A 213 8.99 -8.86 -22.27
CA GLU A 213 10.10 -8.04 -22.79
C GLU A 213 11.04 -7.55 -21.66
N ARG A 214 10.55 -7.44 -20.45
CA ARG A 214 11.24 -6.94 -19.25
C ARG A 214 11.76 -8.06 -18.35
N GLY A 215 11.62 -9.34 -18.80
CA GLY A 215 11.99 -10.51 -18.02
C GLY A 215 11.03 -10.82 -16.87
N LEU A 216 9.80 -10.27 -16.92
CA LEU A 216 8.79 -10.41 -15.88
C LEU A 216 7.65 -11.31 -16.33
N GLU A 217 6.97 -11.92 -15.35
CA GLU A 217 5.82 -12.80 -15.55
C GLU A 217 4.71 -12.49 -14.55
N LEU A 218 3.46 -12.69 -14.97
CA LEU A 218 2.33 -12.68 -14.04
C LEU A 218 2.36 -13.92 -13.11
N SER A 219 1.93 -13.74 -11.88
CA SER A 219 1.73 -14.85 -10.95
C SER A 219 0.41 -15.56 -11.27
N ILE A 220 0.47 -16.75 -11.85
CA ILE A 220 -0.71 -17.55 -12.23
C ILE A 220 -1.64 -17.78 -11.02
N GLU A 221 -1.07 -18.03 -9.83
CA GLU A 221 -1.84 -18.31 -8.61
C GLU A 221 -2.58 -17.09 -8.04
N LYS A 222 -2.16 -15.88 -8.40
CA LYS A 222 -2.66 -14.63 -7.83
C LYS A 222 -3.27 -13.68 -8.86
N THR A 223 -3.13 -13.99 -10.14
CA THR A 223 -3.78 -13.23 -11.21
C THR A 223 -5.15 -13.81 -11.45
N LEU A 224 -6.18 -13.06 -11.08
CA LEU A 224 -7.57 -13.52 -11.10
C LEU A 224 -8.43 -12.56 -11.91
N ILE A 225 -9.42 -13.11 -12.60
CA ILE A 225 -10.49 -12.33 -13.23
C ILE A 225 -11.75 -12.57 -12.41
N THR A 226 -12.27 -11.50 -11.79
CA THR A 226 -13.34 -11.59 -10.80
C THR A 226 -14.50 -10.67 -11.18
N HIS A 227 -15.74 -11.15 -11.08
CA HIS A 227 -16.91 -10.30 -11.22
C HIS A 227 -17.13 -9.46 -9.95
N ILE A 228 -17.43 -8.16 -10.09
CA ILE A 228 -17.51 -7.19 -8.97
C ILE A 228 -18.54 -7.57 -7.88
N ASN A 229 -19.55 -8.37 -8.21
CA ASN A 229 -20.53 -8.86 -7.23
C ASN A 229 -19.96 -9.97 -6.33
N GLN A 230 -18.94 -10.68 -6.78
CA GLN A 230 -18.18 -11.63 -5.92
C GLN A 230 -17.26 -10.87 -4.98
N GLY A 231 -16.70 -9.73 -5.47
CA GLY A 231 -15.78 -8.88 -4.75
C GLY A 231 -14.33 -9.33 -4.91
N PHE A 232 -13.42 -8.38 -4.80
CA PHE A 232 -11.98 -8.58 -4.90
C PHE A 232 -11.23 -7.81 -3.80
N ASP A 233 -10.01 -8.25 -3.50
CA ASP A 233 -9.15 -7.63 -2.50
C ASP A 233 -8.03 -6.83 -3.17
N PHE A 234 -7.95 -5.53 -2.88
CA PHE A 234 -6.86 -4.67 -3.35
C PHE A 234 -6.34 -3.80 -2.21
N LEU A 235 -5.03 -3.79 -1.99
CA LEU A 235 -4.34 -3.00 -0.95
C LEU A 235 -4.95 -3.14 0.46
N GLY A 236 -5.39 -4.34 0.83
CA GLY A 236 -5.96 -4.59 2.16
C GLY A 236 -7.42 -4.18 2.33
N TRP A 237 -8.08 -3.79 1.26
CA TRP A 237 -9.52 -3.54 1.20
C TRP A 237 -10.22 -4.52 0.28
N ASN A 238 -11.46 -4.87 0.63
CA ASN A 238 -12.39 -5.64 -0.21
C ASN A 238 -13.35 -4.69 -0.90
N PHE A 239 -13.42 -4.80 -2.23
CA PHE A 239 -14.30 -4.03 -3.10
C PHE A 239 -15.42 -4.94 -3.59
N ARG A 240 -16.66 -4.64 -3.28
CA ARG A 240 -17.78 -5.47 -3.70
C ARG A 240 -19.03 -4.64 -3.96
N LYS A 241 -19.78 -4.99 -5.01
CA LYS A 241 -21.11 -4.42 -5.25
C LYS A 241 -22.20 -5.29 -4.62
N TYR A 242 -23.11 -4.62 -3.94
CA TYR A 242 -24.35 -5.19 -3.38
C TYR A 242 -25.51 -4.43 -3.99
N ASN A 243 -26.35 -5.09 -4.78
CA ASN A 243 -27.48 -4.47 -5.47
C ASN A 243 -27.09 -3.20 -6.26
N GLY A 244 -25.95 -3.25 -6.94
CA GLY A 244 -25.41 -2.13 -7.72
C GLY A 244 -24.71 -1.03 -6.93
N LYS A 245 -24.67 -1.09 -5.59
CA LYS A 245 -23.97 -0.15 -4.72
C LYS A 245 -22.61 -0.70 -4.32
N LEU A 246 -21.54 0.01 -4.67
CA LEU A 246 -20.18 -0.37 -4.29
C LEU A 246 -19.94 -0.08 -2.79
N LEU A 247 -19.50 -1.08 -2.06
CA LEU A 247 -18.97 -0.95 -0.71
C LEU A 247 -17.49 -1.34 -0.70
N ILE A 248 -16.66 -0.54 -0.01
CA ILE A 248 -15.26 -0.82 0.24
C ILE A 248 -15.11 -1.02 1.74
N LYS A 249 -14.68 -2.20 2.16
CA LYS A 249 -14.48 -2.58 3.57
C LYS A 249 -13.04 -3.06 3.79
N PRO A 250 -12.52 -3.08 5.02
CA PRO A 250 -11.26 -3.80 5.31
C PRO A 250 -11.37 -5.26 4.86
N SER A 251 -10.32 -5.78 4.20
CA SER A 251 -10.33 -7.17 3.74
C SER A 251 -10.22 -8.15 4.90
N ASN A 252 -10.77 -9.36 4.75
CA ASN A 252 -10.66 -10.42 5.76
C ASN A 252 -9.21 -10.75 6.10
N LYS A 253 -8.29 -10.68 5.12
CA LYS A 253 -6.85 -10.87 5.32
C LYS A 253 -6.26 -9.78 6.22
N SER A 254 -6.66 -8.51 6.03
CA SER A 254 -6.21 -7.38 6.86
C SER A 254 -6.73 -7.51 8.30
N ILE A 255 -8.02 -7.87 8.46
CA ILE A 255 -8.66 -8.10 9.76
C ILE A 255 -7.95 -9.25 10.51
N ALA A 256 -7.73 -10.38 9.85
CA ALA A 256 -7.03 -11.52 10.44
C ALA A 256 -5.59 -11.15 10.87
N SER A 257 -4.89 -10.37 10.04
CA SER A 257 -3.52 -9.93 10.33
C SER A 257 -3.43 -9.06 11.58
N VAL A 258 -4.35 -8.10 11.77
CA VAL A 258 -4.34 -7.25 12.98
C VAL A 258 -4.75 -8.04 14.22
N LYS A 259 -5.74 -8.93 14.12
CA LYS A 259 -6.12 -9.86 15.21
C LYS A 259 -4.93 -10.72 15.64
N HIS A 260 -4.17 -11.25 14.69
CA HIS A 260 -2.98 -12.05 14.98
C HIS A 260 -1.88 -11.23 15.67
N LYS A 261 -1.55 -10.04 15.14
CA LYS A 261 -0.57 -9.12 15.77
C LYS A 261 -0.91 -8.79 17.22
N ILE A 262 -2.17 -8.46 17.49
CA ILE A 262 -2.65 -8.14 18.85
C ILE A 262 -2.54 -9.37 19.75
N SER A 263 -2.99 -10.54 19.27
CA SER A 263 -2.88 -11.80 20.00
C SER A 263 -1.44 -12.13 20.38
N ASP A 264 -0.49 -11.93 19.46
CA ASP A 264 0.92 -12.20 19.73
C ASP A 264 1.52 -11.27 20.77
N ILE A 265 1.15 -9.98 20.74
CA ILE A 265 1.57 -9.03 21.76
C ILE A 265 1.03 -9.42 23.14
N ILE A 266 -0.27 -9.76 23.21
CA ILE A 266 -0.91 -10.20 24.46
C ILE A 266 -0.25 -11.48 24.97
N LYS A 267 0.08 -12.42 24.08
CA LYS A 267 0.81 -13.66 24.45
C LYS A 267 2.22 -13.38 24.95
N LYS A 268 2.97 -12.48 24.30
CA LYS A 268 4.31 -12.06 24.75
C LYS A 268 4.23 -11.30 26.06
N GLY A 269 3.21 -10.48 26.23
CA GLY A 269 2.96 -9.64 27.41
C GLY A 269 2.29 -10.35 28.58
N LYS A 270 2.36 -11.69 28.70
CA LYS A 270 1.72 -12.44 29.81
C LYS A 270 2.13 -11.92 31.19
N ALA A 271 3.41 -11.57 31.37
CA ALA A 271 3.97 -11.07 32.61
C ALA A 271 4.09 -9.54 32.68
N TRP A 272 3.72 -8.82 31.60
CA TRP A 272 3.90 -7.37 31.54
C TRP A 272 2.94 -6.63 32.48
N LYS A 273 3.36 -5.46 32.97
CA LYS A 273 2.42 -4.52 33.59
C LYS A 273 1.38 -4.07 32.58
N GLN A 274 0.19 -3.70 33.06
CA GLN A 274 -0.93 -3.24 32.22
C GLN A 274 -0.53 -2.05 31.32
N GLU A 275 0.23 -1.10 31.86
CA GLU A 275 0.74 0.09 31.16
C GLU A 275 1.56 -0.29 29.92
N ASN A 276 2.50 -1.23 30.07
CA ASN A 276 3.36 -1.70 28.98
C ASN A 276 2.54 -2.39 27.88
N LEU A 277 1.52 -3.15 28.29
CA LEU A 277 0.63 -3.80 27.34
C LEU A 277 -0.21 -2.78 26.54
N ILE A 278 -0.76 -1.77 27.22
CA ILE A 278 -1.48 -0.65 26.59
C ILE A 278 -0.54 0.10 25.63
N GLY A 279 0.68 0.41 26.08
CA GLY A 279 1.68 1.10 25.28
C GLY A 279 2.07 0.34 24.00
N ALA A 280 2.11 -1.00 24.05
CA ALA A 280 2.40 -1.84 22.89
C ALA A 280 1.22 -2.01 21.94
N LEU A 281 -0.04 -1.98 22.43
CA LEU A 281 -1.24 -2.17 21.64
C LEU A 281 -1.70 -0.90 20.93
N ASN A 282 -1.63 0.26 21.60
CA ASN A 282 -2.13 1.54 21.09
C ASN A 282 -1.55 1.96 19.72
N PRO A 283 -0.23 1.80 19.45
CA PRO A 283 0.31 2.12 18.13
C PRO A 283 -0.27 1.26 17.01
N ILE A 284 -0.55 -0.03 17.28
CA ILE A 284 -1.13 -0.96 16.30
C ILE A 284 -2.57 -0.58 16.00
N ILE A 285 -3.37 -0.32 17.05
CA ILE A 285 -4.76 0.13 16.90
C ILE A 285 -4.80 1.43 16.11
N THR A 286 -4.01 2.42 16.50
CA THR A 286 -3.95 3.72 15.82
C THR A 286 -3.49 3.60 14.37
N GLY A 287 -2.46 2.82 14.09
CA GLY A 287 -1.94 2.62 12.74
C GLY A 287 -2.97 1.96 11.82
N TRP A 288 -3.62 0.89 12.30
CA TRP A 288 -4.61 0.15 11.54
C TRP A 288 -5.89 0.95 11.30
N THR A 289 -6.40 1.65 12.31
CA THR A 289 -7.59 2.50 12.15
C THR A 289 -7.34 3.68 11.22
N ASN A 290 -6.17 4.32 11.31
CA ASN A 290 -5.78 5.39 10.39
C ASN A 290 -5.69 4.93 8.93
N TYR A 291 -5.26 3.70 8.70
CA TYR A 291 -5.21 3.12 7.35
C TYR A 291 -6.62 2.89 6.79
N HIS A 292 -7.55 2.39 7.61
CA HIS A 292 -8.88 1.97 7.17
C HIS A 292 -10.00 3.00 7.39
N LYS A 293 -9.74 4.15 8.03
CA LYS A 293 -10.77 5.17 8.32
C LYS A 293 -11.40 5.83 7.09
N ALA A 294 -10.81 5.64 5.89
CA ALA A 294 -11.32 6.22 4.65
C ALA A 294 -12.43 5.39 4.00
N VAL A 295 -12.71 4.19 4.51
CA VAL A 295 -13.66 3.24 3.93
C VAL A 295 -14.75 2.86 4.93
N VAL A 296 -15.69 2.00 4.53
CA VAL A 296 -16.79 1.52 5.38
C VAL A 296 -16.24 0.51 6.40
N SER A 297 -15.73 1.02 7.52
CA SER A 297 -15.01 0.21 8.53
C SER A 297 -15.59 0.27 9.94
N LYS A 298 -16.65 1.05 10.20
CA LYS A 298 -17.16 1.28 11.55
C LYS A 298 -17.63 0.00 12.25
N GLU A 299 -18.36 -0.84 11.56
CA GLU A 299 -18.79 -2.15 12.04
C GLU A 299 -17.58 -3.05 12.38
N THR A 300 -16.62 -3.14 11.46
CA THR A 300 -15.36 -3.89 11.67
C THR A 300 -14.57 -3.35 12.87
N PHE A 301 -14.55 -2.03 13.08
CA PHE A 301 -13.92 -1.43 14.26
C PHE A 301 -14.58 -1.90 15.55
N SER A 302 -15.90 -1.91 15.62
CA SER A 302 -16.64 -2.38 16.81
C SER A 302 -16.43 -3.88 17.06
N GLU A 303 -16.39 -4.70 16.01
CA GLU A 303 -16.08 -6.14 16.14
C GLU A 303 -14.65 -6.39 16.65
N LEU A 304 -13.68 -5.58 16.20
CA LEU A 304 -12.31 -5.67 16.68
C LEU A 304 -12.19 -5.26 18.14
N ASP A 305 -12.90 -4.21 18.58
CA ASP A 305 -12.93 -3.83 19.98
C ASP A 305 -13.43 -4.95 20.87
N HIS A 306 -14.53 -5.60 20.48
CA HIS A 306 -15.06 -6.76 21.20
C HIS A 306 -14.05 -7.93 21.22
N THR A 307 -13.39 -8.20 20.09
CA THR A 307 -12.38 -9.26 19.99
C THR A 307 -11.19 -8.97 20.92
N VAL A 308 -10.68 -7.76 20.93
CA VAL A 308 -9.54 -7.35 21.77
C VAL A 308 -9.93 -7.37 23.25
N TRP A 309 -11.14 -6.89 23.58
CA TRP A 309 -11.66 -6.97 24.93
C TRP A 309 -11.68 -8.41 25.47
N ASN A 310 -12.16 -9.36 24.68
CA ASN A 310 -12.16 -10.78 25.03
C ASN A 310 -10.74 -11.37 25.22
N MET A 311 -9.77 -10.94 24.41
CA MET A 311 -8.37 -11.36 24.55
C MET A 311 -7.77 -10.83 25.86
N LEU A 312 -8.02 -9.56 26.18
CA LEU A 312 -7.55 -8.93 27.43
C LEU A 312 -8.23 -9.50 28.66
N TRP A 313 -9.51 -9.83 28.56
CA TRP A 313 -10.23 -10.51 29.64
C TRP A 313 -9.58 -11.86 30.01
N ARG A 314 -9.25 -12.65 28.99
CA ARG A 314 -8.53 -13.92 29.18
C ARG A 314 -7.12 -13.70 29.77
N TRP A 315 -6.43 -12.64 29.35
CA TRP A 315 -5.13 -12.24 29.91
C TRP A 315 -5.25 -11.88 31.39
N GLY A 316 -6.23 -11.06 31.79
CA GLY A 316 -6.47 -10.69 33.19
C GLY A 316 -6.82 -11.87 34.06
N LYS A 317 -7.72 -12.76 33.60
CA LYS A 317 -8.07 -13.98 34.35
C LYS A 317 -6.90 -14.94 34.56
N ARG A 318 -6.05 -15.14 33.55
CA ARG A 318 -4.87 -16.02 33.67
C ARG A 318 -3.85 -15.52 34.69
N ARG A 319 -3.77 -14.21 34.91
CA ARG A 319 -2.86 -13.60 35.90
C ARG A 319 -3.33 -13.79 37.34
N HIS A 320 -4.60 -14.00 37.54
CA HIS A 320 -5.25 -14.08 38.83
C HIS A 320 -6.28 -15.23 38.85
N PRO A 321 -5.81 -16.49 38.77
CA PRO A 321 -6.69 -17.64 38.68
C PRO A 321 -7.60 -17.76 39.92
N GLU A 322 -7.08 -17.45 41.10
CA GLU A 322 -7.78 -17.53 42.38
C GLU A 322 -8.70 -16.32 42.69
N LYS A 323 -8.70 -15.29 41.84
CA LYS A 323 -9.52 -14.11 42.06
C LYS A 323 -10.85 -14.18 41.33
N SER A 324 -11.89 -13.63 41.94
CA SER A 324 -13.23 -13.54 41.34
C SER A 324 -13.23 -12.70 40.06
N ARG A 325 -14.22 -12.92 39.19
CA ARG A 325 -14.40 -12.12 37.97
C ARG A 325 -14.55 -10.64 38.29
N SER A 326 -15.30 -10.28 39.33
CA SER A 326 -15.52 -8.91 39.79
C SER A 326 -14.23 -8.26 40.25
N TRP A 327 -13.33 -8.99 40.91
CA TRP A 327 -12.03 -8.47 41.31
C TRP A 327 -11.17 -8.15 40.07
N VAL A 328 -11.10 -9.08 39.10
CA VAL A 328 -10.33 -8.89 37.86
C VAL A 328 -10.88 -7.69 37.08
N ALA A 329 -12.19 -7.55 37.01
CA ALA A 329 -12.84 -6.40 36.36
C ALA A 329 -12.41 -5.09 37.02
N ARG A 330 -12.60 -4.94 38.35
CA ARG A 330 -12.21 -3.74 39.07
C ARG A 330 -10.72 -3.43 39.03
N ARG A 331 -9.86 -4.44 38.86
CA ARG A 331 -8.42 -4.28 38.79
C ARG A 331 -7.95 -3.68 37.48
N TYR A 332 -8.58 -4.04 36.35
CA TYR A 332 -8.07 -3.75 35.01
C TYR A 332 -8.97 -2.88 34.16
N TRP A 333 -10.25 -2.78 34.49
CA TRP A 333 -11.23 -1.96 33.78
C TRP A 333 -11.83 -0.91 34.67
N HIS A 334 -11.90 0.30 34.16
CA HIS A 334 -12.41 1.45 34.90
C HIS A 334 -13.51 2.15 34.06
N SER A 335 -14.33 2.96 34.72
CA SER A 335 -15.27 3.85 34.02
C SER A 335 -14.56 5.15 33.67
N GLU A 336 -14.74 5.61 32.42
CA GLU A 336 -14.24 6.88 31.95
C GLU A 336 -15.38 7.67 31.26
N GLY A 337 -15.82 8.73 31.87
CA GLY A 337 -17.00 9.50 31.41
C GLY A 337 -18.23 8.62 31.35
N ILE A 338 -18.85 8.54 30.17
CA ILE A 338 -20.05 7.72 29.92
C ILE A 338 -19.74 6.24 29.59
N ARG A 339 -18.47 5.89 29.52
CA ARG A 339 -18.03 4.53 29.14
C ARG A 339 -17.62 3.72 30.37
N ASN A 340 -18.22 2.57 30.50
CA ASN A 340 -17.81 1.55 31.45
C ASN A 340 -16.87 0.53 30.77
N TRP A 341 -16.07 -0.16 31.58
CA TRP A 341 -15.22 -1.25 31.12
C TRP A 341 -14.09 -0.84 30.18
N VAL A 342 -13.49 0.35 30.39
CA VAL A 342 -12.31 0.78 29.67
C VAL A 342 -11.08 0.10 30.29
N PHE A 343 -10.28 -0.61 29.49
CA PHE A 343 -9.03 -1.21 29.93
C PHE A 343 -8.00 -0.10 30.12
N SER A 344 -7.81 0.34 31.37
CA SER A 344 -7.02 1.52 31.69
C SER A 344 -6.33 1.43 33.03
N THR A 345 -5.30 2.24 33.19
CA THR A 345 -4.66 2.59 34.47
C THR A 345 -4.98 4.07 34.76
N LYS A 346 -4.43 4.62 35.86
CA LYS A 346 -4.59 6.05 36.16
C LYS A 346 -4.03 6.96 35.07
N GLU A 347 -2.96 6.53 34.38
CA GLU A 347 -2.23 7.36 33.42
C GLU A 347 -2.47 6.94 31.96
N ASN A 348 -2.76 5.67 31.72
CA ASN A 348 -2.81 5.10 30.38
C ASN A 348 -4.10 4.37 30.10
N LYS A 349 -4.68 4.59 28.92
CA LYS A 349 -5.87 3.87 28.45
C LYS A 349 -5.66 3.19 27.11
N LEU A 350 -6.30 2.05 26.95
CA LEU A 350 -6.36 1.38 25.67
C LEU A 350 -7.29 2.18 24.74
N LYS A 351 -6.78 2.50 23.55
CA LYS A 351 -7.58 3.10 22.47
C LYS A 351 -8.54 2.06 21.91
N LEU A 352 -9.74 2.49 21.57
CA LEU A 352 -10.70 1.66 20.84
C LEU A 352 -10.56 1.93 19.34
N PHE A 353 -10.73 0.90 18.52
CA PHE A 353 -10.83 1.07 17.07
C PHE A 353 -12.03 1.96 16.72
N SER A 354 -13.15 1.74 17.39
CA SER A 354 -14.41 2.47 17.19
C SER A 354 -14.35 3.95 17.57
N ASP A 355 -13.33 4.42 18.30
CA ASP A 355 -13.13 5.84 18.56
C ASP A 355 -12.68 6.61 17.31
N THR A 356 -12.16 5.90 16.32
CA THR A 356 -11.72 6.52 15.08
C THR A 356 -12.92 6.86 14.20
N SER A 357 -13.09 8.15 13.91
CA SER A 357 -14.12 8.63 12.98
C SER A 357 -13.79 8.24 11.55
N ILE A 358 -14.82 7.88 10.77
CA ILE A 358 -14.68 7.66 9.33
C ILE A 358 -14.54 9.01 8.64
N VAL A 359 -13.46 9.16 7.85
CA VAL A 359 -13.14 10.40 7.14
C VAL A 359 -12.89 10.07 5.67
N ARG A 360 -13.75 10.59 4.80
CA ARG A 360 -13.60 10.39 3.36
C ARG A 360 -12.26 10.94 2.89
N HIS A 361 -11.54 10.15 2.08
CA HIS A 361 -10.27 10.56 1.51
C HIS A 361 -10.48 11.59 0.41
N THR A 362 -9.64 12.64 0.38
CA THR A 362 -9.68 13.64 -0.70
C THR A 362 -9.04 13.07 -1.96
N ARG A 363 -9.79 13.04 -3.06
CA ARG A 363 -9.32 12.52 -4.34
C ARG A 363 -8.09 13.27 -4.83
N LEU A 364 -7.09 12.52 -5.30
CA LEU A 364 -5.90 13.06 -5.96
C LEU A 364 -6.25 13.45 -7.40
N LYS A 365 -5.82 14.64 -7.83
CA LYS A 365 -5.81 15.01 -9.25
C LYS A 365 -4.62 14.30 -9.91
N LEU A 366 -4.89 13.31 -10.75
CA LEU A 366 -3.87 12.41 -11.30
C LEU A 366 -2.89 13.08 -12.25
N ASN A 367 -3.31 14.19 -12.89
CA ASN A 367 -2.51 14.98 -13.82
C ASN A 367 -1.55 15.96 -13.14
N GLN A 368 -1.53 16.02 -11.82
CA GLN A 368 -0.62 16.91 -11.08
C GLN A 368 0.72 16.21 -10.83
N ASN A 369 1.80 16.94 -11.06
CA ASN A 369 3.17 16.47 -10.84
C ASN A 369 3.78 17.16 -9.60
N PRO A 370 4.29 16.43 -8.61
CA PRO A 370 4.78 17.00 -7.35
C PRO A 370 6.03 17.89 -7.49
N TYR A 371 6.71 17.83 -8.61
CA TYR A 371 7.86 18.69 -8.90
C TYR A 371 7.47 20.02 -9.53
N ILE A 372 6.33 20.07 -10.21
CA ILE A 372 5.79 21.23 -10.91
C ILE A 372 4.69 21.91 -10.08
N ASP A 373 3.70 21.13 -9.62
CA ASP A 373 2.49 21.62 -8.96
C ASP A 373 2.63 21.63 -7.43
N LYS A 374 3.69 22.23 -6.91
CA LYS A 374 4.04 22.20 -5.48
C LYS A 374 2.92 22.75 -4.59
N GLU A 375 2.28 23.83 -4.98
CA GLU A 375 1.19 24.48 -4.21
C GLU A 375 0.01 23.53 -4.00
N TYR A 376 -0.37 22.79 -5.04
CA TYR A 376 -1.45 21.79 -4.94
C TYR A 376 -1.13 20.72 -3.88
N PHE A 377 0.10 20.20 -3.88
CA PHE A 377 0.49 19.15 -2.94
C PHE A 377 0.67 19.68 -1.52
N GLU A 378 1.15 20.90 -1.34
CA GLU A 378 1.23 21.52 0.00
C GLU A 378 -0.18 21.78 0.57
N ALA A 379 -1.08 22.38 -0.20
CA ALA A 379 -2.47 22.56 0.20
C ALA A 379 -3.14 21.21 0.58
N ARG A 380 -2.85 20.16 -0.18
CA ARG A 380 -3.37 18.80 0.10
C ARG A 380 -2.81 18.20 1.40
N LYS A 381 -1.57 18.48 1.78
CA LYS A 381 -0.98 18.09 3.07
C LYS A 381 -1.70 18.74 4.24
N HIS A 382 -1.99 20.05 4.15
CA HIS A 382 -2.68 20.79 5.18
C HIS A 382 -4.11 20.27 5.39
N ASN A 383 -4.85 20.02 4.34
CA ASN A 383 -6.19 19.43 4.40
C ASN A 383 -6.21 18.02 5.02
N ARG A 384 -5.12 17.25 4.95
CA ARG A 384 -4.98 15.95 5.62
C ARG A 384 -4.71 16.07 7.12
N ARG A 385 -4.13 17.19 7.58
CA ARG A 385 -3.73 17.42 8.99
C ARG A 385 -4.78 18.12 9.82
N ALA A 386 -5.63 18.94 9.19
CA ALA A 386 -6.68 19.64 9.92
C ALA A 386 -7.78 18.64 10.34
N PRO A 387 -8.05 18.46 11.63
CA PRO A 387 -9.33 17.90 12.04
C PRO A 387 -10.40 18.84 11.53
N LYS A 388 -11.43 18.33 10.88
CA LYS A 388 -12.61 19.12 10.56
C LYS A 388 -13.24 19.54 11.90
N THR A 389 -12.86 20.69 12.40
CA THR A 389 -13.63 21.38 13.43
C THR A 389 -14.92 21.85 12.79
N ALA A 390 -16.02 21.41 13.37
CA ALA A 390 -17.38 21.93 13.34
C ALA A 390 -17.94 22.45 12.02
N SER A 391 -18.95 21.73 11.54
CA SER A 391 -20.17 22.22 10.87
C SER A 391 -20.06 23.48 10.01
N LYS A 392 -19.85 23.29 8.72
CA LYS A 392 -20.48 24.19 7.75
C LYS A 392 -21.99 23.92 7.76
N PRO A 393 -22.83 24.98 7.68
CA PRO A 393 -24.28 24.81 7.61
C PRO A 393 -24.64 23.95 6.40
N LYS A 394 -25.68 23.13 6.56
CA LYS A 394 -26.28 22.34 5.48
C LYS A 394 -26.69 23.27 4.35
N THR A 395 -25.90 23.34 3.29
CA THR A 395 -26.40 23.80 2.00
C THR A 395 -27.29 22.71 1.45
N SER A 396 -28.48 23.14 1.00
CA SER A 396 -29.58 22.30 0.54
C SER A 396 -29.17 21.31 -0.52
N GLU A 397 -29.83 20.16 -0.56
CA GLU A 397 -29.61 19.02 -1.47
C GLU A 397 -29.67 19.35 -2.98
N VAL A 398 -29.92 20.60 -3.37
CA VAL A 398 -30.07 21.03 -4.77
C VAL A 398 -28.72 21.28 -5.46
N GLU A 399 -27.64 21.60 -4.74
CA GLU A 399 -26.34 21.89 -5.37
C GLU A 399 -25.42 20.67 -5.57
N MET A 400 -25.81 19.49 -5.05
CA MET A 400 -24.99 18.27 -5.21
C MET A 400 -25.13 17.57 -6.59
N ASN A 401 -26.10 18.00 -7.40
CA ASN A 401 -26.31 17.39 -8.74
C ASN A 401 -25.53 18.08 -9.86
N ASN A 402 -25.00 19.28 -9.68
CA ASN A 402 -24.35 20.03 -10.76
C ASN A 402 -22.81 19.91 -10.80
N CYS A 403 -22.16 19.26 -9.84
CA CYS A 403 -20.71 19.01 -9.91
C CYS A 403 -20.31 17.68 -10.55
N LEU A 404 -21.21 17.03 -11.27
CA LEU A 404 -20.94 15.77 -11.97
C LEU A 404 -20.80 15.92 -13.51
N PHE A 405 -20.89 17.15 -14.01
CA PHE A 405 -20.73 17.46 -15.44
C PHE A 405 -19.90 18.73 -15.62
N GLU A 406 -18.60 18.64 -15.46
CA GLU A 406 -17.58 19.40 -16.17
C GLU A 406 -16.26 18.62 -16.17
#